data_179c8027ad17f5624c368d8fed04c747
#
_entry.id   179c8027ad17f5624c368d8fed04c747
#
_cell.length_a   1.000
_cell.length_b   1.000
_cell.length_c   1.000
_cell.angle_alpha   90.00
_cell.angle_beta   90.00
_cell.angle_gamma   90.00
#
_symmetry.space_group_name_H-M   'P 1'
#
loop_
_entity.id
_entity.type
_entity.pdbx_description
1 polymer ?
#
loop_
_entity_poly.entity_id
_entity_poly.type
_entity_poly.pdbx_seq_one_letter_code
_entity_poly.pdbx_strand_id
1 'polypeptide(L)'
;MSELEKILLVDDEPSIRESVQAYLSYNENWKVEVASDVKQAWEKINQETPDLIVSDIMMPEVDGLEFLEQIRSDSRYQNLPVVLLTAKGMTTDRIEGYTAGCDAYLPKPFDPDELEAIVKNLLAKQKSLQESQDGNAQLDKLIKDVKDIKDKLENTNSFTPNKPTVNIDLTPREQSVLDLVAQGLMNKEIAKTLNTSIRNVEKYVSRLFNKTGTNSRTELVRFALKQGLTD
;
A
#
# COMPACT_ATOMS: atom_id res chain seq x y z
N MET A 1 8.46 -3.02 24.57
CA MET A 1 7.19 -3.77 24.52
C MET A 1 6.53 -3.32 23.24
N SER A 2 6.22 -4.21 22.31
CA SER A 2 5.44 -3.84 21.12
C SER A 2 4.05 -3.36 21.57
N GLU A 3 3.60 -2.26 21.01
CA GLU A 3 2.24 -1.74 21.23
C GLU A 3 1.24 -2.76 20.69
N LEU A 4 0.15 -3.01 21.42
CA LEU A 4 -0.89 -3.94 20.95
C LEU A 4 -1.64 -3.34 19.77
N GLU A 5 -1.89 -4.13 18.74
CA GLU A 5 -2.72 -3.74 17.61
C GLU A 5 -4.20 -3.67 18.05
N LYS A 6 -4.86 -2.56 17.76
CA LYS A 6 -6.22 -2.24 18.23
C LYS A 6 -7.24 -2.56 17.15
N ILE A 7 -8.17 -3.44 17.47
CA ILE A 7 -9.26 -3.84 16.59
C ILE A 7 -10.57 -3.32 17.18
N LEU A 8 -11.36 -2.61 16.39
CA LEU A 8 -12.71 -2.21 16.75
C LEU A 8 -13.71 -3.12 16.05
N LEU A 9 -14.48 -3.87 16.84
CA LEU A 9 -15.57 -4.71 16.38
C LEU A 9 -16.90 -3.98 16.58
N VAL A 10 -17.68 -3.82 15.51
CA VAL A 10 -18.98 -3.16 15.51
C VAL A 10 -20.04 -4.14 15.03
N ASP A 11 -20.97 -4.51 15.89
CA ASP A 11 -22.04 -5.46 15.59
C ASP A 11 -23.19 -5.21 16.59
N ASP A 12 -24.44 -5.10 16.15
CA ASP A 12 -25.58 -4.82 17.02
C ASP A 12 -26.02 -6.08 17.80
N GLU A 13 -25.67 -7.28 17.31
CA GLU A 13 -26.03 -8.54 17.96
C GLU A 13 -25.03 -8.91 19.07
N PRO A 14 -25.46 -8.91 20.39
CA PRO A 14 -24.55 -9.15 21.50
C PRO A 14 -23.86 -10.50 21.46
N SER A 15 -24.54 -11.56 21.01
CA SER A 15 -24.00 -12.92 20.95
C SER A 15 -22.87 -13.06 19.94
N ILE A 16 -23.00 -12.43 18.77
CA ILE A 16 -21.95 -12.40 17.74
C ILE A 16 -20.79 -11.56 18.23
N ARG A 17 -21.06 -10.37 18.75
CA ARG A 17 -20.05 -9.45 19.27
C ARG A 17 -19.19 -10.09 20.36
N GLU A 18 -19.83 -10.76 21.34
CA GLU A 18 -19.12 -11.45 22.43
C GLU A 18 -18.26 -12.62 21.90
N SER A 19 -18.82 -13.43 20.99
CA SER A 19 -18.13 -14.59 20.44
C SER A 19 -16.92 -14.19 19.60
N VAL A 20 -17.07 -13.20 18.71
CA VAL A 20 -16.00 -12.70 17.86
C VAL A 20 -14.93 -11.98 18.70
N GLN A 21 -15.34 -11.17 19.69
CA GLN A 21 -14.41 -10.54 20.61
C GLN A 21 -13.57 -11.57 21.36
N ALA A 22 -14.23 -12.58 21.95
CA ALA A 22 -13.54 -13.64 22.68
C ALA A 22 -12.53 -14.37 21.80
N TYR A 23 -12.94 -14.72 20.57
CA TYR A 23 -12.06 -15.40 19.61
C TYR A 23 -10.84 -14.56 19.23
N LEU A 24 -11.03 -13.33 18.76
CA LEU A 24 -9.93 -12.46 18.36
C LEU A 24 -9.00 -12.10 19.52
N SER A 25 -9.52 -12.05 20.75
CA SER A 25 -8.73 -11.75 21.97
C SER A 25 -7.83 -12.90 22.41
N TYR A 26 -7.92 -14.10 21.82
CA TYR A 26 -6.92 -15.15 22.02
C TYR A 26 -5.54 -14.77 21.48
N ASN A 27 -5.48 -13.86 20.53
CA ASN A 27 -4.20 -13.33 20.05
C ASN A 27 -3.70 -12.25 21.01
N GLU A 28 -2.66 -12.58 21.76
CA GLU A 28 -2.06 -11.70 22.79
C GLU A 28 -1.50 -10.38 22.24
N ASN A 29 -1.35 -10.25 20.92
CA ASN A 29 -0.90 -9.02 20.28
C ASN A 29 -2.05 -8.06 19.95
N TRP A 30 -3.30 -8.46 20.15
CA TRP A 30 -4.48 -7.68 19.81
C TRP A 30 -5.24 -7.19 21.03
N LYS A 31 -5.66 -5.93 20.96
CA LYS A 31 -6.63 -5.33 21.88
C LYS A 31 -7.95 -5.16 21.12
N VAL A 32 -8.98 -5.96 21.47
CA VAL A 32 -10.28 -5.92 20.80
C VAL A 32 -11.26 -5.09 21.60
N GLU A 33 -11.66 -3.96 21.06
CA GLU A 33 -12.74 -3.13 21.59
C GLU A 33 -14.03 -3.37 20.79
N VAL A 34 -15.17 -3.21 21.46
CA VAL A 34 -16.48 -3.49 20.86
C VAL A 34 -17.39 -2.27 20.88
N ALA A 35 -18.22 -2.13 19.85
CA ALA A 35 -19.29 -1.16 19.78
C ALA A 35 -20.59 -1.84 19.33
N SER A 36 -21.74 -1.41 19.85
CA SER A 36 -23.07 -1.95 19.51
C SER A 36 -23.70 -1.26 18.31
N ASP A 37 -23.18 -0.13 17.91
CA ASP A 37 -23.72 0.72 16.84
C ASP A 37 -22.64 1.69 16.33
N VAL A 38 -22.94 2.36 15.23
CA VAL A 38 -22.01 3.31 14.58
C VAL A 38 -21.70 4.53 15.46
N LYS A 39 -22.66 5.00 16.25
CA LYS A 39 -22.43 6.13 17.16
C LYS A 39 -21.40 5.78 18.22
N GLN A 40 -21.54 4.64 18.86
CA GLN A 40 -20.56 4.15 19.84
C GLN A 40 -19.21 3.85 19.18
N ALA A 41 -19.21 3.36 17.93
CA ALA A 41 -17.99 3.18 17.16
C ALA A 41 -17.24 4.51 16.98
N TRP A 42 -17.92 5.58 16.57
CA TRP A 42 -17.33 6.90 16.44
C TRP A 42 -16.81 7.48 17.75
N GLU A 43 -17.50 7.27 18.86
CA GLU A 43 -17.03 7.68 20.20
C GLU A 43 -15.68 7.04 20.52
N LYS A 44 -15.50 5.75 20.20
CA LYS A 44 -14.25 5.02 20.41
C LYS A 44 -13.15 5.46 19.45
N ILE A 45 -13.45 5.60 18.15
CA ILE A 45 -12.50 6.06 17.14
C ILE A 45 -11.92 7.44 17.48
N ASN A 46 -12.77 8.34 18.01
CA ASN A 46 -12.34 9.68 18.42
C ASN A 46 -11.53 9.69 19.72
N GLN A 47 -11.69 8.69 20.59
CA GLN A 47 -10.89 8.54 21.81
C GLN A 47 -9.52 7.95 21.49
N GLU A 48 -9.51 6.89 20.70
CA GLU A 48 -8.31 6.17 20.29
C GLU A 48 -8.54 5.52 18.92
N THR A 49 -7.79 5.95 17.92
CA THR A 49 -7.93 5.39 16.56
C THR A 49 -7.53 3.92 16.53
N PRO A 50 -8.40 3.01 16.07
CA PRO A 50 -8.05 1.60 15.92
C PRO A 50 -7.13 1.39 14.71
N ASP A 51 -6.43 0.26 14.69
CA ASP A 51 -5.61 -0.16 13.55
C ASP A 51 -6.44 -0.88 12.48
N LEU A 52 -7.62 -1.42 12.87
CA LEU A 52 -8.54 -2.11 11.97
C LEU A 52 -9.96 -2.08 12.53
N ILE A 53 -10.96 -1.98 11.65
CA ILE A 53 -12.37 -2.10 11.99
C ILE A 53 -12.92 -3.39 11.39
N VAL A 54 -13.70 -4.14 12.19
CA VAL A 54 -14.58 -5.22 11.75
C VAL A 54 -15.99 -4.77 12.01
N SER A 55 -16.84 -4.61 10.99
CA SER A 55 -18.19 -4.10 11.12
C SER A 55 -19.22 -5.02 10.50
N ASP A 56 -20.31 -5.27 11.19
CA ASP A 56 -21.51 -5.80 10.54
C ASP A 56 -22.08 -4.79 9.56
N ILE A 57 -22.69 -5.28 8.48
CA ILE A 57 -23.45 -4.43 7.54
C ILE A 57 -24.86 -4.15 8.07
N MET A 58 -25.51 -5.16 8.63
CA MET A 58 -26.94 -5.10 8.98
C MET A 58 -27.13 -4.54 10.40
N MET A 59 -26.91 -3.25 10.58
CA MET A 59 -27.14 -2.57 11.85
C MET A 59 -28.29 -1.58 11.78
N PRO A 60 -29.02 -1.33 12.91
CA PRO A 60 -30.09 -0.33 12.95
C PRO A 60 -29.54 1.11 12.80
N GLU A 61 -30.38 2.01 12.33
CA GLU A 61 -30.14 3.45 12.14
C GLU A 61 -29.12 3.76 11.05
N VAL A 62 -27.86 3.37 11.23
CA VAL A 62 -26.76 3.54 10.27
C VAL A 62 -26.19 2.17 9.99
N ASP A 63 -26.23 1.73 8.73
CA ASP A 63 -25.68 0.45 8.34
C ASP A 63 -24.14 0.50 8.15
N GLY A 64 -23.53 -0.69 8.03
CA GLY A 64 -22.07 -0.79 7.91
C GLY A 64 -21.51 -0.24 6.62
N LEU A 65 -22.29 -0.14 5.55
CA LEU A 65 -21.86 0.48 4.29
C LEU A 65 -21.82 1.99 4.43
N GLU A 66 -22.86 2.58 5.00
CA GLU A 66 -22.90 4.01 5.30
C GLU A 66 -21.79 4.40 6.29
N PHE A 67 -21.54 3.58 7.29
CA PHE A 67 -20.40 3.77 8.19
C PHE A 67 -19.06 3.74 7.47
N LEU A 68 -18.86 2.81 6.54
CA LEU A 68 -17.66 2.75 5.70
C LEU A 68 -17.50 4.01 4.84
N GLU A 69 -18.58 4.51 4.23
CA GLU A 69 -18.56 5.74 3.45
C GLU A 69 -18.15 6.95 4.32
N GLN A 70 -18.66 7.02 5.55
CA GLN A 70 -18.26 8.04 6.52
C GLN A 70 -16.75 7.96 6.82
N ILE A 71 -16.22 6.77 7.08
CA ILE A 71 -14.78 6.53 7.32
C ILE A 71 -13.95 6.96 6.11
N ARG A 72 -14.33 6.58 4.90
CA ARG A 72 -13.60 6.91 3.66
C ARG A 72 -13.64 8.39 3.31
N SER A 73 -14.68 9.10 3.72
CA SER A 73 -14.85 10.54 3.52
C SER A 73 -14.01 11.39 4.48
N ASP A 74 -13.58 10.83 5.61
CA ASP A 74 -12.71 11.52 6.57
C ASP A 74 -11.23 11.25 6.24
N SER A 75 -10.49 12.31 5.89
CA SER A 75 -9.08 12.23 5.52
C SER A 75 -8.18 11.61 6.59
N ARG A 76 -8.59 11.62 7.86
CA ARG A 76 -7.87 11.00 8.98
C ARG A 76 -7.94 9.48 8.95
N TYR A 77 -9.05 8.94 8.43
CA TYR A 77 -9.40 7.51 8.53
C TYR A 77 -9.57 6.83 7.16
N GLN A 78 -9.39 7.56 6.06
CA GLN A 78 -9.60 7.04 4.69
C GLN A 78 -8.80 5.77 4.36
N ASN A 79 -7.65 5.58 5.03
CA ASN A 79 -6.76 4.43 4.85
C ASN A 79 -6.90 3.37 5.97
N LEU A 80 -7.84 3.56 6.89
CA LEU A 80 -8.09 2.61 7.97
C LEU A 80 -8.70 1.33 7.40
N PRO A 81 -8.11 0.15 7.62
CA PRO A 81 -8.65 -1.11 7.10
C PRO A 81 -10.03 -1.42 7.69
N VAL A 82 -10.97 -1.79 6.83
CA VAL A 82 -12.34 -2.15 7.20
C VAL A 82 -12.71 -3.51 6.62
N VAL A 83 -13.07 -4.43 7.49
CA VAL A 83 -13.65 -5.75 7.17
C VAL A 83 -15.15 -5.67 7.38
N LEU A 84 -15.95 -5.98 6.36
CA LEU A 84 -17.40 -6.05 6.48
C LEU A 84 -17.86 -7.48 6.70
N LEU A 85 -18.65 -7.70 7.77
CA LEU A 85 -19.37 -8.93 8.03
C LEU A 85 -20.80 -8.78 7.51
N THR A 86 -21.37 -9.81 6.91
CA THR A 86 -22.71 -9.69 6.32
C THR A 86 -23.48 -11.00 6.30
N ALA A 87 -24.79 -10.92 6.60
CA ALA A 87 -25.73 -12.01 6.37
C ALA A 87 -26.10 -12.15 4.87
N LYS A 88 -25.76 -11.17 4.02
CA LYS A 88 -26.05 -11.16 2.59
C LYS A 88 -24.88 -11.75 1.82
N GLY A 89 -25.08 -12.93 1.24
CA GLY A 89 -24.06 -13.64 0.45
C GLY A 89 -24.17 -13.40 -1.07
N MET A 90 -25.00 -12.46 -1.54
CA MET A 90 -25.19 -12.24 -2.97
C MET A 90 -24.01 -11.49 -3.58
N THR A 91 -23.73 -11.79 -4.86
CA THR A 91 -22.63 -11.18 -5.61
C THR A 91 -22.79 -9.65 -5.71
N THR A 92 -24.01 -9.14 -5.78
CA THR A 92 -24.33 -7.70 -5.80
C THR A 92 -23.87 -6.99 -4.53
N ASP A 93 -24.16 -7.54 -3.36
CA ASP A 93 -23.81 -6.94 -2.07
C ASP A 93 -22.28 -6.89 -1.87
N ARG A 94 -21.56 -7.90 -2.39
CA ARG A 94 -20.09 -7.92 -2.39
C ARG A 94 -19.51 -6.84 -3.30
N ILE A 95 -20.11 -6.62 -4.47
CA ILE A 95 -19.69 -5.57 -5.41
C ILE A 95 -19.90 -4.20 -4.76
N GLU A 96 -21.03 -3.97 -4.09
CA GLU A 96 -21.30 -2.73 -3.37
C GLU A 96 -20.26 -2.48 -2.25
N GLY A 97 -19.97 -3.48 -1.42
CA GLY A 97 -18.95 -3.37 -0.38
C GLY A 97 -17.56 -3.01 -0.91
N TYR A 98 -17.11 -3.69 -1.97
CA TYR A 98 -15.81 -3.37 -2.57
C TYR A 98 -15.81 -2.02 -3.30
N THR A 99 -16.93 -1.62 -3.90
CA THR A 99 -17.06 -0.30 -4.54
C THR A 99 -17.06 0.82 -3.49
N ALA A 100 -17.65 0.59 -2.32
CA ALA A 100 -17.59 1.50 -1.18
C ALA A 100 -16.20 1.56 -0.53
N GLY A 101 -15.28 0.66 -0.91
CA GLY A 101 -13.89 0.69 -0.47
C GLY A 101 -13.59 -0.12 0.79
N CYS A 102 -14.31 -1.23 1.05
CA CYS A 102 -13.91 -2.17 2.10
C CYS A 102 -12.65 -2.95 1.67
N ASP A 103 -11.83 -3.33 2.65
CA ASP A 103 -10.60 -4.10 2.41
C ASP A 103 -10.86 -5.59 2.36
N ALA A 104 -11.89 -6.05 3.05
CA ALA A 104 -12.38 -7.42 2.99
C ALA A 104 -13.89 -7.50 3.27
N TYR A 105 -14.50 -8.55 2.74
CA TYR A 105 -15.92 -8.84 2.86
C TYR A 105 -16.10 -10.31 3.23
N LEU A 106 -16.74 -10.59 4.39
CA LEU A 106 -16.87 -11.94 4.93
C LEU A 106 -18.35 -12.27 5.21
N PRO A 107 -18.94 -13.24 4.48
CA PRO A 107 -20.33 -13.62 4.67
C PRO A 107 -20.54 -14.44 5.97
N LYS A 108 -21.59 -14.13 6.72
CA LYS A 108 -22.07 -14.94 7.85
C LYS A 108 -22.90 -16.14 7.34
N PRO A 109 -22.75 -17.34 7.88
CA PRO A 109 -21.79 -17.75 8.93
C PRO A 109 -20.38 -17.91 8.34
N PHE A 110 -19.36 -17.47 9.08
CA PHE A 110 -17.95 -17.57 8.70
C PHE A 110 -17.17 -18.44 9.67
N ASP A 111 -16.04 -18.95 9.20
CA ASP A 111 -15.06 -19.60 10.05
C ASP A 111 -14.26 -18.54 10.81
N PRO A 112 -14.16 -18.61 12.15
CA PRO A 112 -13.35 -17.68 12.93
C PRO A 112 -11.88 -17.62 12.48
N ASP A 113 -11.29 -18.75 12.03
CA ASP A 113 -9.93 -18.81 11.51
C ASP A 113 -9.79 -17.98 10.22
N GLU A 114 -10.85 -17.92 9.38
CA GLU A 114 -10.87 -17.08 8.18
C GLU A 114 -10.83 -15.59 8.54
N LEU A 115 -11.64 -15.16 9.51
CA LEU A 115 -11.63 -13.79 10.00
C LEU A 115 -10.26 -13.42 10.58
N GLU A 116 -9.67 -14.30 11.40
CA GLU A 116 -8.35 -14.08 11.98
C GLU A 116 -7.27 -13.93 10.90
N ALA A 117 -7.30 -14.77 9.86
CA ALA A 117 -6.34 -14.69 8.75
C ALA A 117 -6.47 -13.39 7.97
N ILE A 118 -7.70 -12.91 7.74
CA ILE A 118 -7.97 -11.62 7.07
C ILE A 118 -7.41 -10.47 7.92
N VAL A 119 -7.72 -10.43 9.20
CA VAL A 119 -7.27 -9.40 10.14
C VAL A 119 -5.75 -9.35 10.20
N LYS A 120 -5.07 -10.50 10.37
CA LYS A 120 -3.60 -10.59 10.37
C LYS A 120 -2.98 -10.03 9.09
N ASN A 121 -3.57 -10.38 7.94
CA ASN A 121 -3.04 -9.93 6.65
C ASN A 121 -3.17 -8.41 6.48
N LEU A 122 -4.32 -7.85 6.84
CA LEU A 122 -4.57 -6.41 6.71
C LEU A 122 -3.69 -5.59 7.66
N LEU A 123 -3.53 -6.01 8.91
CA LEU A 123 -2.65 -5.35 9.88
C LEU A 123 -1.18 -5.40 9.44
N ALA A 124 -0.71 -6.55 8.95
CA ALA A 124 0.65 -6.69 8.43
C ALA A 124 0.91 -5.79 7.20
N LYS A 125 -0.08 -5.70 6.29
CA LYS A 125 -0.01 -4.80 5.13
C LYS A 125 0.05 -3.34 5.53
N GLN A 126 -0.78 -2.92 6.50
CA GLN A 126 -0.80 -1.55 6.99
C GLN A 126 0.53 -1.17 7.63
N LYS A 127 1.10 -2.05 8.46
CA LYS A 127 2.39 -1.84 9.10
C LYS A 127 3.52 -1.68 8.09
N SER A 128 3.55 -2.50 7.05
CA SER A 128 4.57 -2.38 5.98
C SER A 128 4.44 -1.07 5.18
N LEU A 129 3.23 -0.54 5.01
CA LEU A 129 2.99 0.75 4.38
C LEU A 129 3.45 1.92 5.26
N GLN A 130 3.21 1.85 6.58
CA GLN A 130 3.68 2.84 7.54
C GLN A 130 5.21 2.86 7.63
N GLU A 131 5.86 1.71 7.73
CA GLU A 131 7.33 1.60 7.70
C GLU A 131 7.93 2.16 6.41
N SER A 132 7.26 1.99 5.28
CA SER A 132 7.70 2.54 3.99
C SER A 132 7.53 4.08 3.93
N GLN A 133 6.52 4.64 4.57
CA GLN A 133 6.31 6.09 4.65
C GLN A 133 7.30 6.74 5.62
N ASP A 134 7.58 6.12 6.76
CA ASP A 134 8.60 6.58 7.71
C ASP A 134 10.01 6.53 7.10
N GLY A 135 10.33 5.49 6.31
CA GLY A 135 11.56 5.42 5.55
C GLY A 135 11.72 6.54 4.53
N ASN A 136 10.64 6.92 3.83
CA ASN A 136 10.64 8.06 2.91
C ASN A 136 10.76 9.40 3.63
N ALA A 137 10.11 9.59 4.78
CA ALA A 137 10.23 10.80 5.59
C ALA A 137 11.65 10.98 6.16
N GLN A 138 12.31 9.88 6.56
CA GLN A 138 13.72 9.89 6.96
C GLN A 138 14.66 10.20 5.80
N LEU A 139 14.37 9.68 4.61
CA LEU A 139 15.14 9.97 3.40
C LEU A 139 15.00 11.43 2.99
N ASP A 140 13.80 12.00 3.03
CA ASP A 140 13.56 13.42 2.75
C ASP A 140 14.25 14.34 3.76
N LYS A 141 14.30 13.94 5.03
CA LYS A 141 15.05 14.65 6.08
C LYS A 141 16.55 14.59 5.83
N LEU A 142 17.09 13.42 5.48
CA LEU A 142 18.50 13.27 5.09
C LEU A 142 18.86 14.08 3.84
N ILE A 143 17.97 14.09 2.83
CA ILE A 143 18.15 14.91 1.62
C ILE A 143 18.19 16.40 1.97
N LYS A 144 17.34 16.84 2.92
CA LYS A 144 17.32 18.22 3.41
C LYS A 144 18.60 18.57 4.17
N ASP A 145 19.03 17.69 5.08
CA ASP A 145 20.27 17.86 5.85
C ASP A 145 21.51 17.90 4.94
N VAL A 146 21.57 17.04 3.91
CA VAL A 146 22.62 17.06 2.88
C VAL A 146 22.58 18.36 2.06
N LYS A 147 21.38 18.88 1.77
CA LYS A 147 21.20 20.13 1.06
C LYS A 147 21.70 21.33 1.89
N ASP A 148 21.35 21.35 3.19
CA ASP A 148 21.79 22.39 4.13
C ASP A 148 23.32 22.36 4.37
N ILE A 149 23.93 21.16 4.36
CA ILE A 149 25.40 21.00 4.41
C ILE A 149 26.04 21.48 3.11
N LYS A 150 25.42 21.19 1.96
CA LYS A 150 25.91 21.65 0.66
C LYS A 150 25.86 23.16 0.54
N ASP A 151 24.76 23.80 0.95
CA ASP A 151 24.61 25.27 0.95
C ASP A 151 25.60 25.96 1.90
N LYS A 152 25.97 25.32 3.02
CA LYS A 152 27.02 25.79 3.94
C LYS A 152 28.42 25.63 3.37
N LEU A 153 28.69 24.62 2.53
CA LEU A 153 29.97 24.40 1.86
C LEU A 153 30.14 25.30 0.63
N GLU A 154 29.06 25.64 -0.08
CA GLU A 154 29.10 26.55 -1.23
C GLU A 154 29.40 28.00 -0.83
N ASN A 155 29.11 28.39 0.41
CA ASN A 155 29.46 29.72 0.95
C ASN A 155 30.96 29.86 1.35
N THR A 156 31.78 28.81 1.19
CA THR A 156 33.17 28.81 1.61
C THR A 156 34.21 28.55 0.54
N ASN A 157 33.85 28.20 -0.71
CA ASN A 157 34.82 28.23 -1.81
C ASN A 157 34.17 27.93 -3.18
N SER A 158 34.59 28.71 -4.17
CA SER A 158 34.34 28.53 -5.59
C SER A 158 34.88 27.17 -6.10
N PHE A 159 33.98 26.19 -6.21
CA PHE A 159 34.24 24.99 -7.00
C PHE A 159 33.02 24.68 -7.88
N THR A 160 33.26 24.56 -9.17
CA THR A 160 32.26 24.19 -10.19
C THR A 160 31.62 22.84 -9.89
N PRO A 161 30.26 22.70 -9.96
CA PRO A 161 29.63 21.44 -9.68
C PRO A 161 29.78 20.47 -10.87
N ASN A 162 30.60 19.45 -10.70
CA ASN A 162 30.51 18.25 -11.51
C ASN A 162 29.29 17.46 -11.05
N LYS A 163 28.23 17.39 -11.88
CA LYS A 163 27.12 16.44 -11.71
C LYS A 163 27.70 15.03 -11.55
N PRO A 164 27.34 14.25 -10.53
CA PRO A 164 27.65 12.83 -10.49
C PRO A 164 26.81 12.14 -11.57
N THR A 165 27.33 12.00 -12.76
CA THR A 165 26.83 11.04 -13.74
C THR A 165 27.19 9.67 -13.20
N VAL A 166 26.19 8.90 -12.78
CA VAL A 166 26.36 7.46 -12.55
C VAL A 166 26.71 6.88 -13.91
N ASN A 167 28.00 6.57 -14.10
CA ASN A 167 28.50 6.03 -15.36
C ASN A 167 28.05 4.55 -15.43
N ILE A 168 26.85 4.32 -15.98
CA ILE A 168 26.36 2.97 -16.24
C ILE A 168 26.86 2.60 -17.62
N ASP A 169 27.79 1.68 -17.65
CA ASP A 169 28.35 1.16 -18.90
C ASP A 169 27.34 0.25 -19.61
N LEU A 170 26.61 0.82 -20.55
CA LEU A 170 25.65 0.10 -21.39
C LEU A 170 26.33 -0.33 -22.69
N THR A 171 26.17 -1.58 -23.05
CA THR A 171 26.58 -2.04 -24.37
C THR A 171 25.70 -1.40 -25.47
N PRO A 172 26.15 -1.27 -26.70
CA PRO A 172 25.36 -0.67 -27.80
C PRO A 172 23.97 -1.33 -27.97
N ARG A 173 23.89 -2.64 -27.71
CA ARG A 173 22.62 -3.37 -27.77
C ARG A 173 21.70 -3.08 -26.59
N GLU A 174 22.25 -2.92 -25.39
CA GLU A 174 21.48 -2.53 -24.21
C GLU A 174 20.94 -1.11 -24.36
N GLN A 175 21.74 -0.19 -24.92
CA GLN A 175 21.30 1.16 -25.22
C GLN A 175 20.16 1.17 -26.23
N SER A 176 20.29 0.46 -27.36
CA SER A 176 19.19 0.37 -28.35
C SER A 176 17.90 -0.20 -27.77
N VAL A 177 18.00 -1.15 -26.86
CA VAL A 177 16.82 -1.70 -26.18
C VAL A 177 16.24 -0.68 -25.20
N LEU A 178 17.07 0.05 -24.46
CA LEU A 178 16.64 1.08 -23.51
C LEU A 178 15.89 2.22 -24.22
N ASP A 179 16.39 2.70 -25.35
CA ASP A 179 15.77 3.75 -26.14
C ASP A 179 14.37 3.35 -26.63
N LEU A 180 14.22 2.12 -27.12
CA LEU A 180 12.92 1.61 -27.56
C LEU A 180 11.96 1.33 -26.37
N VAL A 181 12.50 0.97 -25.22
CA VAL A 181 11.72 0.86 -23.96
C VAL A 181 11.21 2.22 -23.53
N ALA A 182 12.03 3.26 -23.62
CA ALA A 182 11.67 4.63 -23.29
C ALA A 182 10.57 5.20 -24.22
N GLN A 183 10.60 4.80 -25.50
CA GLN A 183 9.55 5.12 -26.47
C GLN A 183 8.23 4.36 -26.23
N GLY A 184 8.17 3.48 -25.22
CA GLY A 184 6.97 2.74 -24.86
C GLY A 184 6.71 1.44 -25.64
N LEU A 185 7.63 1.00 -26.52
CA LEU A 185 7.46 -0.21 -27.32
C LEU A 185 7.48 -1.47 -26.47
N MET A 186 6.58 -2.41 -26.72
CA MET A 186 6.59 -3.73 -26.06
C MET A 186 7.71 -4.63 -26.57
N ASN A 187 8.10 -5.65 -25.81
CA ASN A 187 9.20 -6.56 -26.17
C ASN A 187 9.03 -7.22 -27.54
N LYS A 188 7.80 -7.47 -28.00
CA LYS A 188 7.49 -8.01 -29.33
C LYS A 188 7.82 -7.01 -30.44
N GLU A 189 7.56 -5.73 -30.22
CA GLU A 189 7.83 -4.64 -31.17
C GLU A 189 9.32 -4.36 -31.23
N ILE A 190 9.99 -4.32 -30.07
CA ILE A 190 11.44 -4.17 -29.95
C ILE A 190 12.16 -5.32 -30.67
N ALA A 191 11.69 -6.55 -30.49
CA ALA A 191 12.25 -7.73 -31.16
C ALA A 191 12.17 -7.59 -32.68
N LYS A 192 11.03 -7.10 -33.19
CA LYS A 192 10.83 -6.83 -34.63
C LYS A 192 11.75 -5.70 -35.13
N THR A 193 11.82 -4.61 -34.40
CA THR A 193 12.63 -3.43 -34.76
C THR A 193 14.13 -3.75 -34.78
N LEU A 194 14.62 -4.52 -33.80
CA LEU A 194 16.03 -4.90 -33.70
C LEU A 194 16.38 -6.20 -34.43
N ASN A 195 15.45 -6.79 -35.15
CA ASN A 195 15.60 -8.06 -35.88
C ASN A 195 16.18 -9.17 -34.99
N THR A 196 15.56 -9.38 -33.83
CA THR A 196 16.00 -10.36 -32.82
C THR A 196 14.81 -11.11 -32.25
N SER A 197 15.04 -12.11 -31.37
CA SER A 197 13.97 -12.84 -30.70
C SER A 197 13.45 -12.08 -29.47
N ILE A 198 12.17 -12.26 -29.14
CA ILE A 198 11.54 -11.74 -27.92
C ILE A 198 12.34 -12.15 -26.68
N ARG A 199 12.78 -13.40 -26.61
CA ARG A 199 13.60 -13.94 -25.51
C ARG A 199 14.93 -13.20 -25.34
N ASN A 200 15.53 -12.72 -26.41
CA ASN A 200 16.74 -11.91 -26.32
C ASN A 200 16.45 -10.50 -25.79
N VAL A 201 15.34 -9.90 -26.20
CA VAL A 201 14.89 -8.61 -25.66
C VAL A 201 14.63 -8.72 -24.16
N GLU A 202 13.97 -9.77 -23.68
CA GLU A 202 13.73 -10.04 -22.27
C GLU A 202 15.05 -10.14 -21.48
N LYS A 203 16.05 -10.81 -22.03
CA LYS A 203 17.39 -10.86 -21.43
C LYS A 203 18.05 -9.48 -21.31
N TYR A 204 17.93 -8.64 -22.35
CA TYR A 204 18.47 -7.29 -22.30
C TYR A 204 17.72 -6.41 -21.28
N VAL A 205 16.39 -6.49 -21.21
CA VAL A 205 15.59 -5.78 -20.22
C VAL A 205 15.95 -6.22 -18.78
N SER A 206 16.13 -7.52 -18.54
CA SER A 206 16.58 -8.03 -17.23
C SER A 206 17.99 -7.53 -16.86
N ARG A 207 18.91 -7.44 -17.83
CA ARG A 207 20.23 -6.86 -17.59
C ARG A 207 20.17 -5.38 -17.28
N LEU A 208 19.30 -4.64 -17.97
CA LEU A 208 19.06 -3.22 -17.72
C LEU A 208 18.51 -3.03 -16.29
N PHE A 209 17.56 -3.82 -15.84
CA PHE A 209 17.07 -3.79 -14.45
C PHE A 209 18.23 -3.99 -13.45
N ASN A 210 19.05 -5.00 -13.66
CA ASN A 210 20.21 -5.28 -12.78
C ASN A 210 21.24 -4.15 -12.78
N LYS A 211 21.54 -3.55 -13.94
CA LYS A 211 22.52 -2.47 -14.05
C LYS A 211 22.03 -1.14 -13.47
N THR A 212 20.73 -0.89 -13.55
CA THR A 212 20.10 0.36 -13.09
C THR A 212 19.55 0.26 -11.67
N GLY A 213 19.46 -0.96 -11.10
CA GLY A 213 18.85 -1.21 -9.79
C GLY A 213 17.33 -1.00 -9.78
N THR A 214 16.67 -1.07 -10.97
CA THR A 214 15.22 -0.90 -11.09
C THR A 214 14.51 -2.25 -11.15
N ASN A 215 13.26 -2.29 -10.68
CA ASN A 215 12.47 -3.53 -10.59
C ASN A 215 11.26 -3.54 -11.54
N SER A 216 10.99 -2.43 -12.22
CA SER A 216 9.88 -2.33 -13.15
C SER A 216 10.26 -1.53 -14.40
N ARG A 217 9.49 -1.77 -15.48
CA ARG A 217 9.68 -1.05 -16.75
C ARG A 217 9.50 0.46 -16.59
N THR A 218 8.51 0.87 -15.80
CA THR A 218 8.23 2.29 -15.53
C THR A 218 9.37 2.95 -14.75
N GLU A 219 9.95 2.25 -13.79
CA GLU A 219 11.13 2.70 -13.05
C GLU A 219 12.34 2.83 -13.94
N LEU A 220 12.56 1.86 -14.84
CA LEU A 220 13.67 1.88 -15.79
C LEU A 220 13.58 3.10 -16.72
N VAL A 221 12.40 3.39 -17.27
CA VAL A 221 12.18 4.57 -18.11
C VAL A 221 12.44 5.87 -17.34
N ARG A 222 11.87 5.98 -16.13
CA ARG A 222 12.07 7.16 -15.28
C ARG A 222 13.55 7.36 -14.90
N PHE A 223 14.24 6.28 -14.61
CA PHE A 223 15.66 6.29 -14.31
C PHE A 223 16.47 6.76 -15.53
N ALA A 224 16.20 6.21 -16.72
CA ALA A 224 16.89 6.55 -17.96
C ALA A 224 16.75 8.03 -18.33
N LEU A 225 15.53 8.58 -18.24
CA LEU A 225 15.25 10.00 -18.45
C LEU A 225 15.95 10.89 -17.41
N LYS A 226 15.94 10.50 -16.13
CA LYS A 226 16.58 11.26 -15.03
C LYS A 226 18.11 11.32 -15.18
N GLN A 227 18.73 10.26 -15.70
CA GLN A 227 20.17 10.16 -15.90
C GLN A 227 20.63 10.65 -17.29
N GLY A 228 19.70 11.01 -18.18
CA GLY A 228 20.02 11.43 -19.56
C GLY A 228 20.59 10.29 -20.40
N LEU A 229 20.18 9.05 -20.13
CA LEU A 229 20.60 7.87 -20.88
C LEU A 229 19.76 7.64 -22.14
N THR A 230 18.65 8.35 -22.28
CA THR A 230 17.73 8.35 -23.42
C THR A 230 17.01 9.69 -23.49
N ASP A 231 16.60 10.10 -24.70
CA ASP A 231 15.82 11.32 -24.96
C ASP A 231 14.32 11.11 -24.77
#